data_a6f9b812355887174d8551d8544d2696
#
_entry.id   a6f9b812355887174d8551d8544d2696
#
_cell.length_a   1.000
_cell.length_b   1.000
_cell.length_c   1.000
_cell.angle_alpha   90.00
_cell.angle_beta   90.00
_cell.angle_gamma   90.00
#
_symmetry.space_group_name_H-M   'P 1'
#
loop_
_entity.id
_entity.type
_entity.pdbx_description
1 polymer ?
#
loop_
_entity_poly.entity_id
_entity_poly.type
_entity_poly.pdbx_seq_one_letter_code
_entity_poly.pdbx_strand_id
1 'polypeptide(L)'
;MHLIQELAAGVLERVEQGRTLTEALAHAQRKQELSPAERGALQDIAYGSLRQLGQLRFVLRKLVPKPLPVPEVERLLLVALYQLLHTRAADYAVVDQAVNAAARQAHGKFKGLVNGVLRNALRQREELLAAAQRDNEARYNHPRWWLQRLRAAYPAQWADILDESNRHPPMTLRVNARHGDAAAYVAELAAQGMAARVLDSQAVLLEVPCNVRELPGFADGRVSVQDWGAQQAARWLDVQDGMRVLDACAAPGGKSGHLLELADITLTALDVDATRLGRVRENLERLQLAANVVAADAGKPGDWWDGKPFDRILADVPCSASGVVRRHPDIKWLRRPADFAALGQQQGALSDALWPLLAGGGKMLYATCSIMPEENKQQVDAFLQRHPDAQLLQDEQLLPTAEHDGFYYALLAKRP
;
A
#
# COMPACT_ATOMS: atom_id res chain seq x y z
N MET A 1 6.16 5.36 -27.85
CA MET A 1 5.43 4.36 -27.03
C MET A 1 6.18 3.04 -26.78
N HIS A 2 7.02 2.47 -27.70
CA HIS A 2 7.91 1.35 -27.38
C HIS A 2 8.81 1.62 -26.15
N LEU A 3 9.20 2.89 -25.94
CA LEU A 3 9.96 3.31 -24.77
C LEU A 3 9.21 3.03 -23.46
N ILE A 4 7.88 3.21 -23.42
CA ILE A 4 7.10 2.97 -22.20
C ILE A 4 7.09 1.48 -21.84
N GLN A 5 7.01 0.58 -22.82
CA GLN A 5 7.11 -0.87 -22.56
C GLN A 5 8.52 -1.26 -22.06
N GLU A 6 9.58 -0.69 -22.63
CA GLU A 6 10.96 -0.90 -22.17
C GLU A 6 11.15 -0.42 -20.73
N LEU A 7 10.65 0.78 -20.41
CA LEU A 7 10.70 1.33 -19.05
C LEU A 7 9.90 0.48 -18.06
N ALA A 8 8.69 0.03 -18.44
CA ALA A 8 7.87 -0.84 -17.61
C ALA A 8 8.54 -2.21 -17.37
N ALA A 9 9.16 -2.80 -18.39
CA ALA A 9 9.95 -4.02 -18.24
C ALA A 9 11.15 -3.81 -17.29
N GLY A 10 11.82 -2.66 -17.37
CA GLY A 10 12.87 -2.26 -16.43
C GLY A 10 12.36 -2.03 -15.00
N VAL A 11 11.12 -1.57 -14.82
CA VAL A 11 10.48 -1.48 -13.50
C VAL A 11 10.26 -2.88 -12.91
N LEU A 12 9.72 -3.83 -13.71
CA LEU A 12 9.55 -5.22 -13.28
C LEU A 12 10.90 -5.84 -12.86
N GLU A 13 11.96 -5.61 -13.62
CA GLU A 13 13.32 -6.07 -13.29
C GLU A 13 13.77 -5.60 -11.90
N ARG A 14 13.60 -4.32 -11.62
CA ARG A 14 14.01 -3.77 -10.33
C ARG A 14 13.20 -4.33 -9.17
N VAL A 15 11.91 -4.57 -9.39
CA VAL A 15 11.07 -5.25 -8.40
C VAL A 15 11.55 -6.70 -8.17
N GLU A 16 11.86 -7.45 -9.22
CA GLU A 16 12.44 -8.80 -9.10
C GLU A 16 13.79 -8.80 -8.35
N GLN A 17 14.56 -7.69 -8.44
CA GLN A 17 15.80 -7.46 -7.69
C GLN A 17 15.57 -6.99 -6.24
N GLY A 18 14.32 -6.92 -5.77
CA GLY A 18 13.98 -6.58 -4.38
C GLY A 18 13.72 -5.09 -4.13
N ARG A 19 13.61 -4.25 -5.18
CA ARG A 19 13.23 -2.84 -5.02
C ARG A 19 11.72 -2.70 -4.99
N THR A 20 11.22 -1.73 -4.21
CA THR A 20 9.78 -1.42 -4.22
C THR A 20 9.36 -0.84 -5.56
N LEU A 21 8.08 -1.04 -5.93
CA LEU A 21 7.51 -0.46 -7.16
C LEU A 21 7.65 1.06 -7.19
N THR A 22 7.47 1.73 -6.06
CA THR A 22 7.63 3.19 -5.93
C THR A 22 9.06 3.63 -6.27
N GLU A 23 10.08 2.96 -5.73
CA GLU A 23 11.49 3.25 -6.04
C GLU A 23 11.84 2.95 -7.50
N ALA A 24 11.33 1.83 -8.02
CA ALA A 24 11.56 1.41 -9.40
C ALA A 24 10.97 2.40 -10.41
N LEU A 25 9.73 2.87 -10.17
CA LEU A 25 9.08 3.90 -10.98
C LEU A 25 9.80 5.25 -10.90
N ALA A 26 10.15 5.70 -9.69
CA ALA A 26 10.91 6.93 -9.52
C ALA A 26 12.26 6.90 -10.25
N HIS A 27 12.93 5.73 -10.26
CA HIS A 27 14.16 5.56 -11.03
C HIS A 27 13.92 5.65 -12.54
N ALA A 28 12.89 4.98 -13.06
CA ALA A 28 12.55 5.02 -14.49
C ALA A 28 12.21 6.45 -14.95
N GLN A 29 11.46 7.20 -14.16
CA GLN A 29 11.07 8.58 -14.44
C GLN A 29 12.25 9.58 -14.39
N ARG A 30 13.28 9.30 -13.55
CA ARG A 30 14.52 10.13 -13.56
C ARG A 30 15.42 9.90 -14.76
N LYS A 31 15.41 8.69 -15.30
CA LYS A 31 16.24 8.33 -16.48
C LYS A 31 15.77 8.97 -17.78
N GLN A 32 14.49 9.35 -17.86
CA GLN A 32 13.87 9.79 -19.10
C GLN A 32 12.87 10.90 -18.81
N GLU A 33 12.97 12.02 -19.52
CA GLU A 33 11.89 13.02 -19.51
C GLU A 33 10.64 12.43 -20.15
N LEU A 34 9.58 12.32 -19.38
CA LEU A 34 8.28 11.81 -19.78
C LEU A 34 7.23 12.91 -19.67
N SER A 35 6.36 13.01 -20.65
CA SER A 35 5.15 13.82 -20.58
C SER A 35 4.21 13.29 -19.46
N PRO A 36 3.24 14.08 -18.96
CA PRO A 36 2.26 13.62 -17.99
C PRO A 36 1.50 12.34 -18.43
N ALA A 37 1.13 12.27 -19.72
CA ALA A 37 0.46 11.11 -20.30
C ALA A 37 1.35 9.86 -20.30
N GLU A 38 2.62 10.00 -20.66
CA GLU A 38 3.58 8.89 -20.63
C GLU A 38 3.88 8.42 -19.22
N ARG A 39 3.97 9.32 -18.23
CA ARG A 39 4.09 8.94 -16.81
C ARG A 39 2.88 8.14 -16.34
N GLY A 40 1.67 8.59 -16.71
CA GLY A 40 0.44 7.86 -16.40
C GLY A 40 0.42 6.46 -17.03
N ALA A 41 0.78 6.36 -18.31
CA ALA A 41 0.87 5.08 -19.03
C ALA A 41 1.92 4.13 -18.41
N LEU A 42 3.11 4.64 -18.08
CA LEU A 42 4.15 3.85 -17.41
C LEU A 42 3.66 3.32 -16.05
N GLN A 43 3.00 4.17 -15.28
CA GLN A 43 2.44 3.80 -13.99
C GLN A 43 1.35 2.72 -14.15
N ASP A 44 0.38 2.91 -15.03
CA ASP A 44 -0.70 1.94 -15.29
C ASP A 44 -0.14 0.59 -15.70
N ILE A 45 0.79 0.56 -16.67
CA ILE A 45 1.39 -0.68 -17.17
C ILE A 45 2.20 -1.39 -16.07
N ALA A 46 3.00 -0.67 -15.29
CA ALA A 46 3.82 -1.26 -14.24
C ALA A 46 2.96 -1.82 -13.09
N TYR A 47 2.01 -1.04 -12.58
CA TYR A 47 1.07 -1.50 -11.55
C TYR A 47 0.21 -2.67 -12.02
N GLY A 48 -0.34 -2.56 -13.23
CA GLY A 48 -1.19 -3.58 -13.81
C GLY A 48 -0.45 -4.88 -14.09
N SER A 49 0.76 -4.83 -14.64
CA SER A 49 1.60 -6.01 -14.86
C SER A 49 1.92 -6.73 -13.55
N LEU A 50 2.27 -6.03 -12.48
CA LEU A 50 2.51 -6.63 -11.16
C LEU A 50 1.20 -7.16 -10.52
N ARG A 51 0.08 -6.46 -10.70
CA ARG A 51 -1.22 -6.91 -10.21
C ARG A 51 -1.64 -8.22 -10.83
N GLN A 52 -1.39 -8.40 -12.13
CA GLN A 52 -1.77 -9.57 -12.92
C GLN A 52 -0.62 -10.56 -13.17
N LEU A 53 0.52 -10.41 -12.48
CA LEU A 53 1.75 -11.14 -12.80
C LEU A 53 1.61 -12.67 -12.74
N GLY A 54 0.79 -13.20 -11.83
CA GLY A 54 0.51 -14.64 -11.76
C GLY A 54 -0.12 -15.18 -13.04
N GLN A 55 -1.15 -14.48 -13.53
CA GLN A 55 -1.84 -14.83 -14.78
C GLN A 55 -0.93 -14.64 -15.99
N LEU A 56 -0.20 -13.52 -16.05
CA LEU A 56 0.72 -13.24 -17.17
C LEU A 56 1.82 -14.28 -17.27
N ARG A 57 2.41 -14.70 -16.16
CA ARG A 57 3.40 -15.79 -16.12
C ARG A 57 2.80 -17.14 -16.56
N PHE A 58 1.58 -17.42 -16.15
CA PHE A 58 0.87 -18.63 -16.59
C PHE A 58 0.67 -18.62 -18.10
N VAL A 59 0.13 -17.54 -18.66
CA VAL A 59 -0.10 -17.38 -20.11
C VAL A 59 1.23 -17.48 -20.87
N LEU A 60 2.27 -16.81 -20.42
CA LEU A 60 3.58 -16.85 -21.06
C LEU A 60 4.17 -18.28 -21.08
N ARG A 61 4.07 -19.04 -19.97
CA ARG A 61 4.51 -20.44 -19.91
C ARG A 61 3.73 -21.36 -20.87
N LYS A 62 2.45 -21.07 -21.10
CA LYS A 62 1.65 -21.82 -22.10
C LYS A 62 2.10 -21.54 -23.52
N LEU A 63 2.44 -20.30 -23.83
CA LEU A 63 2.88 -19.86 -25.15
C LEU A 63 4.35 -20.21 -25.44
N VAL A 64 5.19 -20.21 -24.41
CA VAL A 64 6.62 -20.47 -24.48
C VAL A 64 7.00 -21.48 -23.39
N PRO A 65 6.89 -22.78 -23.68
CA PRO A 65 7.13 -23.84 -22.66
C PRO A 65 8.59 -23.91 -22.19
N LYS A 66 9.55 -23.46 -23.01
CA LYS A 66 10.97 -23.45 -22.64
C LYS A 66 11.33 -22.07 -22.06
N PRO A 67 12.13 -22.02 -20.96
CA PRO A 67 12.61 -20.77 -20.41
C PRO A 67 13.29 -19.90 -21.48
N LEU A 68 12.99 -18.61 -21.46
CA LEU A 68 13.66 -17.66 -22.34
C LEU A 68 15.08 -17.42 -21.85
N PRO A 69 16.10 -17.44 -22.76
CA PRO A 69 17.51 -17.27 -22.37
C PRO A 69 17.84 -15.82 -21.98
N VAL A 70 16.94 -14.88 -22.26
CA VAL A 70 17.13 -13.44 -22.05
C VAL A 70 15.97 -12.93 -21.17
N PRO A 71 16.22 -12.68 -19.86
CA PRO A 71 15.18 -12.24 -18.93
C PRO A 71 14.50 -10.91 -19.32
N GLU A 72 15.22 -10.02 -20.02
CA GLU A 72 14.68 -8.74 -20.51
C GLU A 72 13.54 -8.98 -21.53
N VAL A 73 13.68 -9.99 -22.38
CA VAL A 73 12.65 -10.37 -23.37
C VAL A 73 11.42 -10.97 -22.67
N GLU A 74 11.63 -11.74 -21.59
CA GLU A 74 10.54 -12.28 -20.77
C GLU A 74 9.74 -11.15 -20.15
N ARG A 75 10.37 -10.18 -19.52
CA ARG A 75 9.72 -9.03 -18.90
C ARG A 75 8.97 -8.16 -19.92
N LEU A 76 9.58 -7.95 -21.10
CA LEU A 76 8.92 -7.24 -22.19
C LEU A 76 7.64 -7.96 -22.65
N LEU A 77 7.68 -9.29 -22.77
CA LEU A 77 6.50 -10.10 -23.09
C LEU A 77 5.42 -10.02 -22.00
N LEU A 78 5.79 -10.06 -20.72
CA LEU A 78 4.82 -9.90 -19.62
C LEU A 78 4.11 -8.54 -19.69
N VAL A 79 4.86 -7.46 -19.91
CA VAL A 79 4.31 -6.11 -20.07
C VAL A 79 3.37 -6.01 -21.30
N ALA A 80 3.79 -6.55 -22.44
CA ALA A 80 2.96 -6.54 -23.64
C ALA A 80 1.70 -7.41 -23.49
N LEU A 81 1.82 -8.58 -22.84
CA LEU A 81 0.66 -9.44 -22.51
C LEU A 81 -0.32 -8.71 -21.57
N TYR A 82 0.16 -7.97 -20.57
CA TYR A 82 -0.72 -7.14 -19.75
C TYR A 82 -1.53 -6.17 -20.61
N GLN A 83 -0.87 -5.44 -21.50
CA GLN A 83 -1.57 -4.50 -22.37
C GLN A 83 -2.59 -5.17 -23.29
N LEU A 84 -2.24 -6.32 -23.89
CA LEU A 84 -3.14 -7.06 -24.77
C LEU A 84 -4.34 -7.66 -24.03
N LEU A 85 -4.17 -8.13 -22.79
CA LEU A 85 -5.19 -8.89 -22.08
C LEU A 85 -6.07 -8.01 -21.17
N HIS A 86 -5.53 -6.89 -20.66
CA HIS A 86 -6.16 -6.13 -19.57
C HIS A 86 -6.35 -4.63 -19.88
N THR A 87 -5.94 -4.13 -21.04
CA THR A 87 -6.15 -2.73 -21.40
C THR A 87 -6.99 -2.58 -22.67
N ARG A 88 -7.36 -1.35 -22.99
CA ARG A 88 -8.05 -1.01 -24.25
C ARG A 88 -7.08 -0.55 -25.35
N ALA A 89 -5.78 -0.76 -25.18
CA ALA A 89 -4.79 -0.41 -26.19
C ALA A 89 -5.03 -1.23 -27.47
N ALA A 90 -4.84 -0.60 -28.62
CA ALA A 90 -5.03 -1.27 -29.91
C ALA A 90 -4.00 -2.41 -30.06
N ASP A 91 -4.46 -3.64 -30.29
CA ASP A 91 -3.64 -4.85 -30.33
C ASP A 91 -2.43 -4.72 -31.26
N TYR A 92 -2.65 -4.16 -32.49
CA TYR A 92 -1.58 -3.97 -33.45
C TYR A 92 -0.49 -3.02 -32.94
N ALA A 93 -0.87 -1.97 -32.21
CA ALA A 93 0.07 -0.99 -31.67
C ALA A 93 0.90 -1.60 -30.54
N VAL A 94 0.29 -2.40 -29.68
CA VAL A 94 1.01 -3.10 -28.60
C VAL A 94 2.04 -4.07 -29.16
N VAL A 95 1.64 -4.87 -30.20
CA VAL A 95 2.54 -5.83 -30.84
C VAL A 95 3.69 -5.12 -31.54
N ASP A 96 3.41 -4.06 -32.34
CA ASP A 96 4.43 -3.30 -33.05
C ASP A 96 5.45 -2.68 -32.09
N GLN A 97 4.99 -2.07 -31.02
CA GLN A 97 5.85 -1.49 -29.97
C GLN A 97 6.74 -2.52 -29.29
N ALA A 98 6.21 -3.69 -28.93
CA ALA A 98 6.97 -4.77 -28.32
C ALA A 98 8.03 -5.34 -29.29
N VAL A 99 7.69 -5.48 -30.55
CA VAL A 99 8.63 -5.92 -31.61
C VAL A 99 9.75 -4.89 -31.81
N ASN A 100 9.42 -3.61 -31.79
CA ASN A 100 10.40 -2.52 -31.88
C ASN A 100 11.30 -2.43 -30.64
N ALA A 101 10.76 -2.65 -29.45
CA ALA A 101 11.55 -2.77 -28.20
C ALA A 101 12.50 -3.98 -28.26
N ALA A 102 12.00 -5.15 -28.68
CA ALA A 102 12.83 -6.36 -28.85
C ALA A 102 13.94 -6.21 -29.90
N ALA A 103 13.74 -5.33 -30.92
CA ALA A 103 14.77 -5.04 -31.91
C ALA A 103 16.03 -4.38 -31.31
N ARG A 104 15.88 -3.68 -30.17
CA ARG A 104 16.98 -3.03 -29.45
C ARG A 104 17.65 -3.93 -28.43
N GLN A 105 16.98 -5.01 -28.03
CA GLN A 105 17.47 -5.98 -27.08
C GLN A 105 18.19 -7.13 -27.81
N ALA A 106 19.29 -7.62 -27.23
CA ALA A 106 20.05 -8.76 -27.74
C ALA A 106 20.27 -8.73 -29.28
N HIS A 107 20.64 -7.54 -29.82
CA HIS A 107 20.88 -7.31 -31.23
C HIS A 107 19.70 -7.69 -32.15
N GLY A 108 18.47 -7.57 -31.69
CA GLY A 108 17.25 -7.84 -32.45
C GLY A 108 16.95 -9.33 -32.68
N LYS A 109 17.71 -10.24 -32.07
CA LYS A 109 17.59 -11.69 -32.28
C LYS A 109 16.19 -12.25 -31.91
N PHE A 110 15.47 -11.60 -30.97
CA PHE A 110 14.19 -12.08 -30.47
C PHE A 110 12.95 -11.41 -31.08
N LYS A 111 13.13 -10.51 -32.06
CA LYS A 111 12.01 -9.82 -32.77
C LYS A 111 10.93 -10.79 -33.27
N GLY A 112 11.36 -11.83 -34.01
CA GLY A 112 10.44 -12.85 -34.53
C GLY A 112 9.72 -13.63 -33.45
N LEU A 113 10.42 -13.97 -32.35
CA LEU A 113 9.83 -14.66 -31.20
C LEU A 113 8.75 -13.81 -30.54
N VAL A 114 9.07 -12.54 -30.22
CA VAL A 114 8.12 -11.61 -29.59
C VAL A 114 6.87 -11.43 -30.44
N ASN A 115 7.03 -11.19 -31.75
CA ASN A 115 5.90 -11.10 -32.68
C ASN A 115 5.06 -12.38 -32.69
N GLY A 116 5.70 -13.54 -32.82
CA GLY A 116 5.02 -14.84 -32.81
C GLY A 116 4.24 -15.13 -31.55
N VAL A 117 4.85 -14.89 -30.38
CA VAL A 117 4.23 -15.10 -29.07
C VAL A 117 3.00 -14.19 -28.88
N LEU A 118 3.11 -12.90 -29.17
CA LEU A 118 2.01 -11.95 -28.97
C LEU A 118 0.85 -12.19 -29.95
N ARG A 119 1.14 -12.51 -31.23
CA ARG A 119 0.10 -12.90 -32.17
C ARG A 119 -0.60 -14.22 -31.79
N ASN A 120 0.14 -15.14 -31.20
CA ASN A 120 -0.40 -16.39 -30.69
C ASN A 120 -1.28 -16.16 -29.45
N ALA A 121 -0.86 -15.27 -28.56
CA ALA A 121 -1.67 -14.82 -27.41
C ALA A 121 -3.02 -14.24 -27.87
N LEU A 122 -3.03 -13.40 -28.90
CA LEU A 122 -4.27 -12.84 -29.45
C LEU A 122 -5.21 -13.90 -30.03
N ARG A 123 -4.66 -14.87 -30.77
CA ARG A 123 -5.47 -15.96 -31.38
C ARG A 123 -6.09 -16.88 -30.34
N GLN A 124 -5.43 -17.13 -29.21
CA GLN A 124 -5.83 -18.05 -28.16
C GLN A 124 -6.32 -17.32 -26.90
N ARG A 125 -6.65 -16.04 -26.98
CA ARG A 125 -6.95 -15.17 -25.84
C ARG A 125 -7.96 -15.78 -24.87
N GLU A 126 -9.11 -16.20 -25.36
CA GLU A 126 -10.19 -16.78 -24.54
C GLU A 126 -9.79 -18.09 -23.89
N GLU A 127 -9.14 -18.98 -24.67
CA GLU A 127 -8.67 -20.27 -24.16
C GLU A 127 -7.62 -20.11 -23.05
N LEU A 128 -6.64 -19.21 -23.26
CA LEU A 128 -5.58 -18.93 -22.29
C LEU A 128 -6.15 -18.33 -21.00
N LEU A 129 -7.08 -17.40 -21.09
CA LEU A 129 -7.74 -16.80 -19.94
C LEU A 129 -8.60 -17.84 -19.19
N ALA A 130 -9.37 -18.67 -19.91
CA ALA A 130 -10.15 -19.76 -19.32
C ALA A 130 -9.25 -20.80 -18.62
N ALA A 131 -8.10 -21.11 -19.20
CA ALA A 131 -7.12 -22.01 -18.59
C ALA A 131 -6.48 -21.40 -17.33
N ALA A 132 -6.20 -20.09 -17.34
CA ALA A 132 -5.65 -19.36 -16.19
C ALA A 132 -6.61 -19.36 -14.99
N GLN A 133 -7.93 -19.34 -15.22
CA GLN A 133 -8.92 -19.42 -14.14
C GLN A 133 -8.91 -20.77 -13.38
N ARG A 134 -8.31 -21.82 -13.95
CA ARG A 134 -8.19 -23.14 -13.31
C ARG A 134 -6.90 -23.30 -12.50
N ASP A 135 -5.94 -22.41 -12.65
CA ASP A 135 -4.70 -22.37 -11.87
C ASP A 135 -4.84 -21.34 -10.75
N ASN A 136 -4.68 -21.73 -9.50
CA ASN A 136 -4.91 -20.84 -8.36
C ASN A 136 -3.96 -19.64 -8.32
N GLU A 137 -2.67 -19.81 -8.69
CA GLU A 137 -1.71 -18.70 -8.72
C GLU A 137 -2.05 -17.70 -9.81
N ALA A 138 -2.48 -18.17 -10.97
CA ALA A 138 -2.91 -17.35 -12.08
C ALA A 138 -4.26 -16.65 -11.81
N ARG A 139 -5.24 -17.37 -11.25
CA ARG A 139 -6.55 -16.82 -10.95
C ARG A 139 -6.48 -15.69 -9.93
N TYR A 140 -5.81 -15.96 -8.81
CA TYR A 140 -5.75 -15.01 -7.70
C TYR A 140 -4.54 -14.06 -7.77
N ASN A 141 -3.62 -14.25 -8.73
CA ASN A 141 -2.42 -13.41 -8.89
C ASN A 141 -1.59 -13.26 -7.61
N HIS A 142 -1.48 -14.31 -6.83
CA HIS A 142 -0.67 -14.38 -5.61
C HIS A 142 0.18 -15.64 -5.60
N PRO A 143 1.39 -15.63 -4.98
CA PRO A 143 2.21 -16.82 -4.83
C PRO A 143 1.49 -17.94 -4.07
N ARG A 144 1.78 -19.21 -4.40
CA ARG A 144 1.12 -20.37 -3.77
C ARG A 144 1.22 -20.39 -2.26
N TRP A 145 2.37 -20.01 -1.69
CA TRP A 145 2.56 -19.94 -0.25
C TRP A 145 1.64 -18.90 0.41
N TRP A 146 1.37 -17.77 -0.27
CA TRP A 146 0.45 -16.73 0.22
C TRP A 146 -0.99 -17.26 0.27
N LEU A 147 -1.41 -17.95 -0.81
CA LEU A 147 -2.73 -18.60 -0.86
C LEU A 147 -2.91 -19.61 0.28
N GLN A 148 -1.91 -20.46 0.54
CA GLN A 148 -1.95 -21.45 1.62
C GLN A 148 -2.08 -20.78 2.99
N ARG A 149 -1.33 -19.68 3.22
CA ARG A 149 -1.34 -18.95 4.48
C ARG A 149 -2.70 -18.28 4.73
N LEU A 150 -3.28 -17.62 3.72
CA LEU A 150 -4.60 -17.02 3.83
C LEU A 150 -5.72 -18.07 4.03
N ARG A 151 -5.64 -19.20 3.36
CA ARG A 151 -6.60 -20.29 3.58
C ARG A 151 -6.56 -20.84 4.99
N ALA A 152 -5.38 -20.91 5.59
CA ALA A 152 -5.23 -21.34 6.98
C ALA A 152 -5.75 -20.28 7.96
N ALA A 153 -5.48 -19.00 7.71
CA ALA A 153 -5.89 -17.91 8.60
C ALA A 153 -7.38 -17.55 8.46
N TYR A 154 -7.92 -17.59 7.24
CA TYR A 154 -9.28 -17.16 6.91
C TYR A 154 -10.02 -18.19 6.03
N PRO A 155 -10.38 -19.38 6.56
CA PRO A 155 -10.94 -20.46 5.76
C PRO A 155 -12.20 -20.11 4.97
N ALA A 156 -13.02 -19.19 5.51
CA ALA A 156 -14.26 -18.76 4.86
C ALA A 156 -14.09 -17.54 3.93
N GLN A 157 -13.11 -16.66 4.20
CA GLN A 157 -12.98 -15.36 3.53
C GLN A 157 -11.76 -15.25 2.59
N TRP A 158 -10.86 -16.25 2.56
CA TRP A 158 -9.58 -16.15 1.82
C TRP A 158 -9.74 -15.79 0.34
N ALA A 159 -10.80 -16.27 -0.31
CA ALA A 159 -11.06 -16.01 -1.73
C ALA A 159 -11.46 -14.53 -1.95
N ASP A 160 -12.37 -14.02 -1.12
CA ASP A 160 -12.83 -12.63 -1.19
C ASP A 160 -11.68 -11.65 -0.88
N ILE A 161 -10.83 -11.98 0.10
CA ILE A 161 -9.62 -11.18 0.41
C ILE A 161 -8.70 -11.07 -0.80
N LEU A 162 -8.48 -12.17 -1.52
CA LEU A 162 -7.61 -12.20 -2.71
C LEU A 162 -8.24 -11.45 -3.88
N ASP A 163 -9.54 -11.60 -4.09
CA ASP A 163 -10.26 -10.90 -5.14
C ASP A 163 -10.25 -9.38 -4.88
N GLU A 164 -10.51 -8.91 -3.65
CA GLU A 164 -10.40 -7.51 -3.28
C GLU A 164 -8.97 -6.98 -3.41
N SER A 165 -7.96 -7.78 -3.06
CA SER A 165 -6.54 -7.42 -3.18
C SER A 165 -6.07 -7.22 -4.62
N ASN A 166 -6.81 -7.68 -5.62
CA ASN A 166 -6.52 -7.49 -7.03
C ASN A 166 -7.33 -6.37 -7.69
N ARG A 167 -8.30 -5.78 -7.00
CA ARG A 167 -9.07 -4.64 -7.51
C ARG A 167 -8.25 -3.35 -7.50
N HIS A 168 -8.73 -2.35 -8.22
CA HIS A 168 -8.22 -0.99 -8.03
C HIS A 168 -8.58 -0.51 -6.62
N PRO A 169 -7.65 0.19 -5.94
CA PRO A 169 -7.93 0.70 -4.60
C PRO A 169 -9.03 1.78 -4.64
N PRO A 170 -9.92 1.83 -3.63
CA PRO A 170 -10.84 2.93 -3.47
C PRO A 170 -10.08 4.24 -3.19
N MET A 171 -10.60 5.37 -3.65
CA MET A 171 -10.10 6.68 -3.27
C MET A 171 -11.00 7.25 -2.17
N THR A 172 -10.53 7.12 -0.94
CA THR A 172 -11.21 7.64 0.24
C THR A 172 -10.53 8.91 0.71
N LEU A 173 -11.33 9.90 1.04
CA LEU A 173 -10.91 11.19 1.57
C LEU A 173 -11.24 11.26 3.05
N ARG A 174 -10.37 11.91 3.81
CA ARG A 174 -10.61 12.34 5.18
C ARG A 174 -10.88 13.84 5.17
N VAL A 175 -12.05 14.25 5.58
CA VAL A 175 -12.39 15.66 5.79
C VAL A 175 -11.80 16.11 7.11
N ASN A 176 -11.07 17.21 7.11
CA ASN A 176 -10.45 17.77 8.31
C ASN A 176 -11.54 18.30 9.26
N ALA A 177 -11.63 17.73 10.45
CA ALA A 177 -12.65 18.06 11.46
C ALA A 177 -12.63 19.54 11.86
N ARG A 178 -11.52 20.24 11.68
CA ARG A 178 -11.39 21.69 11.95
C ARG A 178 -12.06 22.55 10.88
N HIS A 179 -12.43 21.97 9.73
CA HIS A 179 -12.98 22.69 8.57
C HIS A 179 -14.39 22.26 8.16
N GLY A 180 -14.94 21.19 8.74
CA GLY A 180 -16.29 20.72 8.42
C GLY A 180 -16.45 19.21 8.57
N ASP A 181 -17.49 18.68 7.95
CA ASP A 181 -17.83 17.25 7.99
C ASP A 181 -17.97 16.66 6.58
N ALA A 182 -18.09 15.34 6.53
CA ALA A 182 -18.18 14.59 5.27
C ALA A 182 -19.45 14.92 4.48
N ALA A 183 -20.58 15.20 5.14
CA ALA A 183 -21.85 15.47 4.46
C ALA A 183 -21.80 16.81 3.70
N ALA A 184 -21.26 17.84 4.35
CA ALA A 184 -21.05 19.15 3.72
C ALA A 184 -20.07 19.05 2.54
N TYR A 185 -19.00 18.28 2.69
CA TYR A 185 -18.00 18.10 1.63
C TYR A 185 -18.56 17.30 0.43
N VAL A 186 -19.37 16.27 0.66
CA VAL A 186 -20.07 15.54 -0.43
C VAL A 186 -21.01 16.47 -1.21
N ALA A 187 -21.72 17.37 -0.53
CA ALA A 187 -22.58 18.37 -1.20
C ALA A 187 -21.75 19.33 -2.07
N GLU A 188 -20.56 19.74 -1.61
CA GLU A 188 -19.62 20.58 -2.38
C GLU A 188 -19.09 19.83 -3.62
N LEU A 189 -18.70 18.56 -3.47
CA LEU A 189 -18.27 17.71 -4.58
C LEU A 189 -19.37 17.53 -5.63
N ALA A 190 -20.61 17.28 -5.19
CA ALA A 190 -21.76 17.13 -6.07
C ALA A 190 -22.03 18.39 -6.89
N ALA A 191 -21.88 19.58 -6.29
CA ALA A 191 -22.01 20.87 -6.99
C ALA A 191 -20.95 21.05 -8.11
N GLN A 192 -19.82 20.33 -8.02
CA GLN A 192 -18.75 20.30 -9.04
C GLN A 192 -18.86 19.08 -9.98
N GLY A 193 -19.93 18.31 -9.90
CA GLY A 193 -20.15 17.13 -10.75
C GLY A 193 -19.32 15.91 -10.34
N MET A 194 -18.74 15.90 -9.14
CA MET A 194 -17.97 14.77 -8.61
C MET A 194 -18.88 13.88 -7.76
N ALA A 195 -19.10 12.64 -8.20
CA ALA A 195 -19.91 11.67 -7.46
C ALA A 195 -19.13 11.08 -6.28
N ALA A 196 -19.70 11.20 -5.09
CA ALA A 196 -19.10 10.73 -3.85
C ALA A 196 -20.18 10.34 -2.84
N ARG A 197 -19.82 9.52 -1.85
CA ARG A 197 -20.70 9.17 -0.74
C ARG A 197 -20.00 9.25 0.61
N VAL A 198 -20.78 9.53 1.63
CA VAL A 198 -20.34 9.54 3.02
C VAL A 198 -20.14 8.11 3.50
N LEU A 199 -19.01 7.81 4.12
CA LEU A 199 -18.77 6.57 4.86
C LEU A 199 -19.02 6.77 6.36
N ASP A 200 -18.61 7.91 6.91
CA ASP A 200 -18.85 8.33 8.30
C ASP A 200 -18.69 9.85 8.42
N SER A 201 -18.63 10.39 9.65
CA SER A 201 -18.60 11.84 9.90
C SER A 201 -17.46 12.60 9.22
N GLN A 202 -16.34 11.92 8.90
CA GLN A 202 -15.16 12.55 8.28
C GLN A 202 -14.73 11.84 6.99
N ALA A 203 -15.24 10.66 6.70
CA ALA A 203 -14.78 9.86 5.56
C ALA A 203 -15.75 9.97 4.38
N VAL A 204 -15.17 10.25 3.21
CA VAL A 204 -15.87 10.36 1.93
C VAL A 204 -15.22 9.40 0.93
N LEU A 205 -16.04 8.57 0.27
CA LEU A 205 -15.58 7.71 -0.82
C LEU A 205 -15.95 8.34 -2.16
N LEU A 206 -14.95 8.56 -3.01
CA LEU A 206 -15.17 8.97 -4.40
C LEU A 206 -15.59 7.77 -5.25
N GLU A 207 -16.63 7.90 -6.07
CA GLU A 207 -17.03 6.86 -7.01
C GLU A 207 -16.02 6.72 -8.15
N VAL A 208 -15.43 7.84 -8.58
CA VAL A 208 -14.36 7.86 -9.60
C VAL A 208 -13.14 8.55 -9.01
N PRO A 209 -12.00 7.84 -8.90
CA PRO A 209 -10.74 8.46 -8.47
C PRO A 209 -10.34 9.61 -9.40
N CYS A 210 -9.82 10.70 -8.82
CA CYS A 210 -9.36 11.88 -9.54
C CYS A 210 -7.96 12.31 -9.08
N ASN A 211 -7.38 13.30 -9.77
CA ASN A 211 -6.15 13.92 -9.28
C ASN A 211 -6.47 14.74 -8.02
N VAL A 212 -5.62 14.66 -7.00
CA VAL A 212 -5.80 15.40 -5.74
C VAL A 212 -5.86 16.92 -5.93
N ARG A 213 -5.28 17.44 -7.01
CA ARG A 213 -5.33 18.87 -7.36
C ARG A 213 -6.72 19.34 -7.84
N GLU A 214 -7.58 18.39 -8.20
CA GLU A 214 -8.97 18.66 -8.63
C GLU A 214 -9.93 18.68 -7.43
N LEU A 215 -9.45 18.22 -6.24
CA LEU A 215 -10.28 18.19 -5.04
C LEU A 215 -10.38 19.59 -4.42
N PRO A 216 -11.61 20.09 -4.18
CA PRO A 216 -11.82 21.37 -3.50
C PRO A 216 -11.15 21.43 -2.14
N GLY A 217 -10.35 22.47 -1.90
CA GLY A 217 -9.69 22.70 -0.61
C GLY A 217 -8.57 21.71 -0.24
N PHE A 218 -8.11 20.87 -1.16
CA PHE A 218 -6.98 19.96 -0.88
C PHE A 218 -5.70 20.74 -0.54
N ALA A 219 -5.40 21.77 -1.32
CA ALA A 219 -4.22 22.61 -1.09
C ALA A 219 -4.29 23.36 0.25
N ASP A 220 -5.50 23.69 0.70
CA ASP A 220 -5.78 24.44 1.92
C ASP A 220 -5.92 23.54 3.17
N GLY A 221 -5.65 22.24 3.03
CA GLY A 221 -5.71 21.30 4.15
C GLY A 221 -7.11 20.92 4.61
N ARG A 222 -8.17 21.26 3.84
CA ARG A 222 -9.57 20.90 4.17
C ARG A 222 -9.84 19.40 4.04
N VAL A 223 -9.06 18.70 3.23
CA VAL A 223 -9.22 17.28 2.95
C VAL A 223 -7.87 16.61 2.72
N SER A 224 -7.77 15.34 3.08
CA SER A 224 -6.60 14.49 2.83
C SER A 224 -7.05 13.17 2.18
N VAL A 225 -6.19 12.60 1.33
CA VAL A 225 -6.42 11.24 0.81
C VAL A 225 -5.90 10.25 1.85
N GLN A 226 -6.80 9.48 2.42
CA GLN A 226 -6.47 8.43 3.39
C GLN A 226 -7.54 7.34 3.34
N ASP A 227 -7.09 6.08 3.27
CA ASP A 227 -7.99 4.93 3.34
C ASP A 227 -8.85 4.97 4.62
N TRP A 228 -10.13 4.59 4.50
CA TRP A 228 -11.05 4.60 5.64
C TRP A 228 -10.53 3.75 6.80
N GLY A 229 -10.00 2.57 6.49
CA GLY A 229 -9.38 1.70 7.49
C GLY A 229 -8.23 2.39 8.22
N ALA A 230 -7.37 3.14 7.50
CA ALA A 230 -6.26 3.90 8.09
C ALA A 230 -6.74 5.07 8.98
N GLN A 231 -7.93 5.63 8.71
CA GLN A 231 -8.52 6.69 9.53
C GLN A 231 -8.93 6.21 10.91
N GLN A 232 -9.19 4.90 11.09
CA GLN A 232 -9.60 4.35 12.39
C GLN A 232 -8.52 4.51 13.46
N ALA A 233 -7.24 4.55 13.10
CA ALA A 233 -6.14 4.69 14.05
C ALA A 233 -6.27 5.91 14.98
N ALA A 234 -6.55 7.09 14.42
CA ALA A 234 -6.66 8.32 15.23
C ALA A 234 -7.91 8.32 16.10
N ARG A 235 -9.01 7.75 15.61
CA ARG A 235 -10.27 7.63 16.37
C ARG A 235 -10.13 6.68 17.55
N TRP A 236 -9.48 5.54 17.33
CA TRP A 236 -9.29 4.55 18.40
C TRP A 236 -8.33 5.03 19.49
N LEU A 237 -7.34 5.86 19.14
CA LEU A 237 -6.39 6.37 20.13
C LEU A 237 -7.03 7.34 21.12
N ASP A 238 -8.17 7.95 20.77
CA ASP A 238 -8.99 8.78 21.65
C ASP A 238 -8.17 9.90 22.31
N VAL A 239 -7.56 10.75 21.47
CA VAL A 239 -6.78 11.91 21.93
C VAL A 239 -7.68 13.03 22.42
N GLN A 240 -7.24 13.76 23.46
CA GLN A 240 -7.94 14.90 24.06
C GLN A 240 -7.00 16.11 24.11
N ASP A 241 -7.57 17.29 24.20
CA ASP A 241 -6.80 18.54 24.33
C ASP A 241 -5.82 18.49 25.50
N GLY A 242 -4.62 19.03 25.27
CA GLY A 242 -3.55 19.10 26.25
C GLY A 242 -2.73 17.81 26.39
N MET A 243 -3.13 16.70 25.76
CA MET A 243 -2.38 15.46 25.84
C MET A 243 -1.03 15.54 25.13
N ARG A 244 -0.09 14.77 25.68
CA ARG A 244 1.21 14.51 25.09
C ARG A 244 1.18 13.19 24.34
N VAL A 245 1.37 13.23 23.02
CA VAL A 245 1.15 12.08 22.12
C VAL A 245 2.42 11.75 21.35
N LEU A 246 2.71 10.46 21.19
CA LEU A 246 3.75 9.94 20.33
C LEU A 246 3.14 9.21 19.13
N ASP A 247 3.54 9.56 17.92
CA ASP A 247 3.40 8.74 16.70
C ASP A 247 4.77 8.12 16.39
N ALA A 248 4.96 6.85 16.71
CA ALA A 248 6.26 6.20 16.78
C ALA A 248 6.83 5.76 15.42
N CYS A 249 6.01 5.69 14.36
CA CYS A 249 6.40 5.37 12.98
C CYS A 249 5.61 6.24 12.01
N ALA A 250 5.82 7.55 12.12
CA ALA A 250 4.89 8.58 11.63
C ALA A 250 4.79 8.71 10.11
N ALA A 251 5.85 8.37 9.37
CA ALA A 251 5.89 8.65 7.94
C ALA A 251 4.90 7.79 7.12
N PRO A 252 4.13 8.42 6.22
CA PRO A 252 4.27 9.75 5.64
C PRO A 252 3.48 10.89 6.33
N GLY A 253 2.94 10.71 7.55
CA GLY A 253 2.28 11.76 8.33
C GLY A 253 0.74 11.79 8.25
N GLY A 254 0.11 10.84 7.58
CA GLY A 254 -1.35 10.82 7.45
C GLY A 254 -2.07 10.62 8.77
N LYS A 255 -1.56 9.74 9.66
CA LYS A 255 -2.10 9.50 11.00
C LYS A 255 -1.73 10.64 11.95
N SER A 256 -0.49 11.16 11.89
CA SER A 256 -0.06 12.34 12.64
C SER A 256 -0.95 13.56 12.40
N GLY A 257 -1.22 13.87 11.12
CA GLY A 257 -2.14 14.95 10.74
C GLY A 257 -3.55 14.72 11.28
N HIS A 258 -4.07 13.49 11.18
CA HIS A 258 -5.40 13.15 11.70
C HIS A 258 -5.52 13.35 13.22
N LEU A 259 -4.51 12.92 13.99
CA LEU A 259 -4.49 13.15 15.44
C LEU A 259 -4.56 14.64 15.79
N LEU A 260 -3.79 15.48 15.09
CA LEU A 260 -3.77 16.93 15.27
C LEU A 260 -5.05 17.63 14.79
N GLU A 261 -5.79 17.04 13.84
CA GLU A 261 -7.10 17.55 13.41
C GLU A 261 -8.17 17.35 14.48
N LEU A 262 -8.05 16.28 15.31
CA LEU A 262 -9.05 15.88 16.28
C LEU A 262 -8.95 16.63 17.62
N ALA A 263 -7.74 17.02 18.05
CA ALA A 263 -7.53 17.67 19.34
C ALA A 263 -6.26 18.55 19.35
N ASP A 264 -6.20 19.51 20.27
CA ASP A 264 -5.03 20.35 20.49
C ASP A 264 -4.02 19.64 21.40
N ILE A 265 -3.16 18.82 20.79
CA ILE A 265 -2.19 17.94 21.45
C ILE A 265 -0.75 18.41 21.23
N THR A 266 0.16 17.99 22.10
CA THR A 266 1.61 18.08 21.89
C THR A 266 2.08 16.79 21.23
N LEU A 267 2.21 16.77 19.89
CA LEU A 267 2.59 15.59 19.13
C LEU A 267 4.09 15.52 18.88
N THR A 268 4.70 14.37 19.19
CA THR A 268 6.00 13.96 18.67
C THR A 268 5.79 12.94 17.56
N ALA A 269 6.17 13.28 16.34
CA ALA A 269 6.10 12.42 15.16
C ALA A 269 7.51 11.90 14.83
N LEU A 270 7.73 10.61 15.03
CA LEU A 270 9.04 9.98 14.93
C LEU A 270 9.07 8.96 13.81
N ASP A 271 10.14 8.94 13.02
CA ASP A 271 10.43 7.90 12.04
C ASP A 271 11.95 7.76 11.88
N VAL A 272 12.41 6.55 11.62
CA VAL A 272 13.83 6.24 11.42
C VAL A 272 14.37 6.83 10.11
N ASP A 273 13.52 7.00 9.10
CA ASP A 273 13.90 7.51 7.78
C ASP A 273 13.70 9.02 7.67
N ALA A 274 14.79 9.76 7.78
CA ALA A 274 14.81 11.22 7.65
C ALA A 274 14.24 11.72 6.30
N THR A 275 14.40 10.95 5.22
CA THR A 275 13.87 11.31 3.89
C THR A 275 12.34 11.23 3.88
N ARG A 276 11.79 10.18 4.50
CA ARG A 276 10.34 10.02 4.62
C ARG A 276 9.70 11.08 5.51
N LEU A 277 10.43 11.57 6.53
CA LEU A 277 9.99 12.68 7.38
C LEU A 277 9.81 14.02 6.63
N GLY A 278 10.46 14.18 5.47
CA GLY A 278 10.18 15.32 4.58
C GLY A 278 8.70 15.40 4.23
N ARG A 279 8.06 14.24 3.90
CA ARG A 279 6.62 14.18 3.60
C ARG A 279 5.73 14.45 4.81
N VAL A 280 6.18 14.10 6.02
CA VAL A 280 5.45 14.45 7.25
C VAL A 280 5.39 15.97 7.39
N ARG A 281 6.52 16.66 7.20
CA ARG A 281 6.59 18.14 7.29
C ARG A 281 5.73 18.81 6.22
N GLU A 282 5.83 18.37 4.96
CA GLU A 282 5.01 18.85 3.84
C GLU A 282 3.51 18.69 4.12
N ASN A 283 3.08 17.54 4.65
CA ASN A 283 1.69 17.30 5.02
C ASN A 283 1.23 18.20 6.17
N LEU A 284 2.03 18.34 7.22
CA LEU A 284 1.71 19.21 8.36
C LEU A 284 1.64 20.68 7.93
N GLU A 285 2.56 21.16 7.08
CA GLU A 285 2.52 22.50 6.51
C GLU A 285 1.25 22.74 5.72
N ARG A 286 0.89 21.83 4.80
CA ARG A 286 -0.36 21.90 4.02
C ARG A 286 -1.61 21.93 4.91
N LEU A 287 -1.61 21.18 6.00
CA LEU A 287 -2.69 21.13 6.98
C LEU A 287 -2.68 22.31 7.97
N GLN A 288 -1.64 23.16 7.92
CA GLN A 288 -1.40 24.25 8.87
C GLN A 288 -1.32 23.75 10.33
N LEU A 289 -0.72 22.59 10.52
CA LEU A 289 -0.55 21.92 11.82
C LEU A 289 0.93 21.82 12.18
N ALA A 290 1.24 21.75 13.47
CA ALA A 290 2.60 21.65 13.97
C ALA A 290 2.81 20.40 14.84
N ALA A 291 3.97 19.79 14.69
CA ALA A 291 4.44 18.68 15.54
C ALA A 291 5.96 18.77 15.73
N ASN A 292 6.46 18.12 16.78
CA ASN A 292 7.88 17.85 16.94
C ASN A 292 8.26 16.65 16.06
N VAL A 293 8.91 16.92 14.90
CA VAL A 293 9.26 15.87 13.91
C VAL A 293 10.70 15.44 14.10
N VAL A 294 10.90 14.20 14.56
CA VAL A 294 12.20 13.66 15.01
C VAL A 294 12.62 12.47 14.13
N ALA A 295 13.85 12.52 13.61
CA ALA A 295 14.47 11.40 12.89
C ALA A 295 15.25 10.55 13.91
N ALA A 296 14.65 9.43 14.36
CA ALA A 296 15.28 8.53 15.32
C ALA A 296 14.62 7.14 15.28
N ASP A 297 15.30 6.16 15.87
CA ASP A 297 14.80 4.81 16.02
C ASP A 297 13.90 4.73 17.27
N ALA A 298 12.61 4.48 17.08
CA ALA A 298 11.63 4.34 18.16
C ALA A 298 12.01 3.22 19.17
N GLY A 299 12.74 2.21 18.73
CA GLY A 299 13.27 1.13 19.56
C GLY A 299 14.43 1.55 20.48
N LYS A 300 14.94 2.81 20.36
CA LYS A 300 16.04 3.36 21.15
C LYS A 300 15.64 4.66 21.86
N PRO A 301 14.73 4.60 22.84
CA PRO A 301 14.22 5.81 23.51
C PRO A 301 15.30 6.71 24.10
N GLY A 302 16.43 6.14 24.55
CA GLY A 302 17.56 6.91 25.11
C GLY A 302 18.16 7.95 24.16
N ASP A 303 17.94 7.84 22.84
CA ASP A 303 18.51 8.72 21.85
C ASP A 303 17.64 9.98 21.58
N TRP A 304 16.34 9.93 21.95
CA TRP A 304 15.38 10.98 21.54
C TRP A 304 14.34 11.36 22.59
N TRP A 305 14.08 10.53 23.60
CA TRP A 305 13.06 10.77 24.61
C TRP A 305 13.56 11.73 25.70
N ASP A 306 12.74 12.69 26.07
CA ASP A 306 13.06 13.71 27.10
C ASP A 306 12.77 13.26 28.56
N GLY A 307 12.39 12.00 28.76
CA GLY A 307 12.08 11.44 30.07
C GLY A 307 10.65 11.72 30.58
N LYS A 308 9.85 12.50 29.84
CA LYS A 308 8.45 12.78 30.23
C LYS A 308 7.51 11.78 29.57
N PRO A 309 6.62 11.12 30.32
CA PRO A 309 5.73 10.11 29.75
C PRO A 309 4.74 10.70 28.75
N PHE A 310 4.25 9.84 27.85
CA PHE A 310 3.19 10.16 26.91
C PHE A 310 1.84 9.67 27.44
N ASP A 311 0.77 10.46 27.22
CA ASP A 311 -0.60 10.05 27.54
C ASP A 311 -1.15 9.05 26.53
N ARG A 312 -0.68 9.19 25.27
CA ARG A 312 -1.07 8.33 24.14
C ARG A 312 0.14 7.98 23.29
N ILE A 313 0.20 6.73 22.83
CA ILE A 313 1.22 6.28 21.86
C ILE A 313 0.50 5.59 20.69
N LEU A 314 0.73 6.05 19.48
CA LEU A 314 0.43 5.34 18.25
C LEU A 314 1.65 4.54 17.84
N ALA A 315 1.55 3.22 17.91
CA ALA A 315 2.56 2.28 17.44
C ALA A 315 2.11 1.66 16.08
N ASP A 316 2.18 2.46 14.99
CA ASP A 316 1.93 2.00 13.62
C ASP A 316 3.17 1.26 13.10
N VAL A 317 3.37 0.05 13.59
CA VAL A 317 4.64 -0.66 13.48
C VAL A 317 4.94 -1.14 12.05
N PRO A 318 6.23 -1.23 11.66
CA PRO A 318 6.62 -1.85 10.39
C PRO A 318 6.06 -3.28 10.28
N CYS A 319 5.39 -3.58 9.16
CA CYS A 319 4.73 -4.87 8.93
C CYS A 319 4.89 -5.35 7.49
N SER A 320 4.34 -6.51 7.16
CA SER A 320 4.36 -7.05 5.80
C SER A 320 3.60 -6.19 4.79
N ALA A 321 2.69 -5.34 5.26
CA ALA A 321 1.74 -4.57 4.47
C ALA A 321 0.80 -5.45 3.62
N SER A 322 0.50 -6.65 4.11
CA SER A 322 -0.33 -7.64 3.40
C SER A 322 -1.79 -7.21 3.21
N GLY A 323 -2.27 -6.23 3.98
CA GLY A 323 -3.62 -5.68 3.87
C GLY A 323 -3.78 -4.61 2.78
N VAL A 324 -2.69 -4.03 2.28
CA VAL A 324 -2.70 -2.92 1.31
C VAL A 324 -2.14 -3.31 -0.06
N VAL A 325 -2.13 -4.58 -0.37
CA VAL A 325 -1.53 -5.17 -1.60
C VAL A 325 -2.12 -4.57 -2.87
N ARG A 326 -3.40 -4.21 -2.89
CA ARG A 326 -4.01 -3.58 -4.07
C ARG A 326 -3.43 -2.20 -4.40
N ARG A 327 -2.89 -1.49 -3.38
CA ARG A 327 -2.15 -0.22 -3.57
C ARG A 327 -0.70 -0.46 -3.94
N HIS A 328 -0.12 -1.56 -3.46
CA HIS A 328 1.28 -1.93 -3.62
C HIS A 328 1.40 -3.37 -4.13
N PRO A 329 1.09 -3.64 -5.42
CA PRO A 329 1.02 -5.00 -5.96
C PRO A 329 2.37 -5.72 -6.03
N ASP A 330 3.47 -5.01 -5.83
CA ASP A 330 4.80 -5.58 -5.66
C ASP A 330 4.98 -6.36 -4.35
N ILE A 331 4.26 -5.99 -3.29
CA ILE A 331 4.39 -6.62 -1.96
C ILE A 331 4.23 -8.13 -2.04
N LYS A 332 3.21 -8.64 -2.73
CA LYS A 332 2.95 -10.07 -2.84
C LYS A 332 4.03 -10.85 -3.57
N TRP A 333 4.89 -10.18 -4.36
CA TRP A 333 6.00 -10.77 -5.10
C TRP A 333 7.34 -10.55 -4.40
N LEU A 334 7.45 -9.51 -3.59
CA LEU A 334 8.66 -9.18 -2.81
C LEU A 334 8.73 -9.97 -1.51
N ARG A 335 7.61 -10.14 -0.81
CA ARG A 335 7.57 -10.85 0.47
C ARG A 335 7.86 -12.34 0.32
N ARG A 336 8.52 -12.87 1.35
CA ARG A 336 8.87 -14.29 1.50
C ARG A 336 8.28 -14.83 2.81
N PRO A 337 8.02 -16.13 2.93
CA PRO A 337 7.50 -16.72 4.17
C PRO A 337 8.35 -16.41 5.43
N ALA A 338 9.66 -16.30 5.28
CA ALA A 338 10.59 -16.02 6.37
C ALA A 338 10.50 -14.58 6.91
N ASP A 339 10.02 -13.62 6.10
CA ASP A 339 9.96 -12.20 6.49
C ASP A 339 9.03 -11.98 7.69
N PHE A 340 7.97 -12.78 7.80
CA PHE A 340 6.97 -12.62 8.87
C PHE A 340 7.52 -12.88 10.27
N ALA A 341 8.43 -13.85 10.42
CA ALA A 341 9.08 -14.11 11.71
C ALA A 341 9.98 -12.93 12.12
N ALA A 342 10.76 -12.38 11.17
CA ALA A 342 11.62 -11.24 11.42
C ALA A 342 10.83 -9.97 11.75
N LEU A 343 9.75 -9.70 11.01
CA LEU A 343 8.84 -8.59 11.29
C LEU A 343 8.17 -8.72 12.65
N GLY A 344 7.69 -9.92 13.00
CA GLY A 344 7.10 -10.18 14.31
C GLY A 344 8.07 -9.93 15.47
N GLN A 345 9.35 -10.32 15.33
CA GLN A 345 10.38 -10.01 16.34
C GLN A 345 10.61 -8.50 16.45
N GLN A 346 10.70 -7.80 15.33
CA GLN A 346 10.86 -6.34 15.31
C GLN A 346 9.68 -5.62 15.96
N GLN A 347 8.45 -6.04 15.63
CA GLN A 347 7.21 -5.49 16.20
C GLN A 347 7.15 -5.68 17.71
N GLY A 348 7.49 -6.88 18.19
CA GLY A 348 7.55 -7.18 19.62
C GLY A 348 8.57 -6.30 20.36
N ALA A 349 9.81 -6.24 19.84
CA ALA A 349 10.86 -5.42 20.43
C ALA A 349 10.51 -3.92 20.45
N LEU A 350 9.87 -3.42 19.38
CA LEU A 350 9.43 -2.03 19.30
C LEU A 350 8.34 -1.74 20.33
N SER A 351 7.34 -2.60 20.45
CA SER A 351 6.26 -2.45 21.44
C SER A 351 6.81 -2.48 22.87
N ASP A 352 7.76 -3.37 23.16
CA ASP A 352 8.41 -3.47 24.46
C ASP A 352 9.23 -2.21 24.80
N ALA A 353 9.88 -1.58 23.80
CA ALA A 353 10.63 -0.32 23.97
C ALA A 353 9.72 0.90 24.18
N LEU A 354 8.53 0.91 23.57
CA LEU A 354 7.57 2.01 23.67
C LEU A 354 6.75 1.97 24.96
N TRP A 355 6.47 0.78 25.50
CA TRP A 355 5.59 0.62 26.66
C TRP A 355 6.04 1.38 27.92
N PRO A 356 7.32 1.41 28.32
CA PRO A 356 7.80 2.19 29.44
C PRO A 356 7.58 3.70 29.32
N LEU A 357 7.47 4.22 28.08
CA LEU A 357 7.29 5.65 27.81
C LEU A 357 5.86 6.12 28.04
N LEU A 358 4.91 5.19 28.19
CA LEU A 358 3.50 5.47 28.40
C LEU A 358 3.26 5.78 29.89
N ALA A 359 2.50 6.83 30.17
CA ALA A 359 2.05 7.18 31.52
C ALA A 359 1.18 6.07 32.13
N GLY A 360 1.14 5.99 33.47
CA GLY A 360 0.12 5.22 34.16
C GLY A 360 -1.27 5.73 33.80
N GLY A 361 -2.21 4.85 33.43
CA GLY A 361 -3.51 5.22 32.89
C GLY A 361 -3.51 5.66 31.43
N GLY A 362 -2.35 5.73 30.78
CA GLY A 362 -2.21 6.04 29.34
C GLY A 362 -2.68 4.90 28.44
N LYS A 363 -2.82 5.19 27.14
CA LYS A 363 -3.23 4.20 26.12
C LYS A 363 -2.22 4.12 24.99
N MET A 364 -1.94 2.91 24.51
CA MET A 364 -1.15 2.64 23.32
C MET A 364 -2.03 1.94 22.30
N LEU A 365 -2.07 2.46 21.07
CA LEU A 365 -2.67 1.80 19.94
C LEU A 365 -1.59 1.08 19.14
N TYR A 366 -1.60 -0.25 19.17
CA TYR A 366 -0.84 -1.07 18.25
C TYR A 366 -1.59 -1.14 16.93
N ALA A 367 -0.94 -0.81 15.83
CA ALA A 367 -1.54 -0.77 14.51
C ALA A 367 -0.62 -1.42 13.45
N THR A 368 -1.22 -2.15 12.50
CA THR A 368 -0.56 -2.66 11.30
C THR A 368 -1.46 -2.51 10.09
N CYS A 369 -0.89 -2.40 8.90
CA CYS A 369 -1.59 -2.63 7.64
C CYS A 369 -1.42 -4.08 7.14
N SER A 370 -1.39 -5.03 8.07
CA SER A 370 -1.30 -6.48 7.81
C SER A 370 -2.63 -7.17 8.06
N ILE A 371 -2.87 -8.25 7.30
CA ILE A 371 -3.95 -9.20 7.58
C ILE A 371 -3.42 -10.55 8.08
N MET A 372 -2.14 -10.63 8.44
CA MET A 372 -1.54 -11.88 8.90
C MET A 372 -1.59 -11.98 10.43
N PRO A 373 -2.21 -13.05 10.99
CA PRO A 373 -2.39 -13.19 12.44
C PRO A 373 -1.10 -13.11 13.25
N GLU A 374 0.03 -13.53 12.65
CA GLU A 374 1.36 -13.51 13.27
C GLU A 374 1.88 -12.10 13.56
N GLU A 375 1.42 -11.10 12.81
CA GLU A 375 1.78 -9.70 12.98
C GLU A 375 0.74 -8.92 13.81
N ASN A 376 -0.40 -9.53 14.09
CA ASN A 376 -1.59 -8.90 14.66
C ASN A 376 -1.93 -9.51 16.04
N LYS A 377 -2.98 -10.28 16.12
CA LYS A 377 -3.48 -10.86 17.38
C LYS A 377 -2.40 -11.64 18.16
N GLN A 378 -1.57 -12.42 17.46
CA GLN A 378 -0.52 -13.20 18.12
C GLN A 378 0.57 -12.31 18.74
N GLN A 379 0.89 -11.15 18.13
CA GLN A 379 1.81 -10.17 18.70
C GLN A 379 1.22 -9.54 19.96
N VAL A 380 -0.05 -9.16 19.91
CA VAL A 380 -0.75 -8.57 21.07
C VAL A 380 -0.85 -9.59 22.23
N ASP A 381 -1.20 -10.84 21.96
CA ASP A 381 -1.27 -11.88 22.98
C ASP A 381 0.11 -12.13 23.62
N ALA A 382 1.17 -12.18 22.83
CA ALA A 382 2.53 -12.32 23.35
C ALA A 382 2.98 -11.07 24.13
N PHE A 383 2.57 -9.87 23.72
CA PHE A 383 2.84 -8.64 24.45
C PHE A 383 2.17 -8.63 25.83
N LEU A 384 0.89 -9.00 25.91
CA LEU A 384 0.15 -9.08 27.17
C LEU A 384 0.75 -10.07 28.16
N GLN A 385 1.36 -11.17 27.67
CA GLN A 385 2.07 -12.13 28.53
C GLN A 385 3.35 -11.53 29.13
N ARG A 386 4.04 -10.64 28.41
CA ARG A 386 5.28 -9.99 28.87
C ARG A 386 5.01 -8.77 29.78
N HIS A 387 3.86 -8.13 29.61
CA HIS A 387 3.48 -6.89 30.31
C HIS A 387 2.21 -7.07 31.15
N PRO A 388 2.34 -7.55 32.42
CA PRO A 388 1.17 -7.78 33.28
C PRO A 388 0.40 -6.50 33.64
N ASP A 389 1.03 -5.34 33.49
CA ASP A 389 0.43 -4.01 33.68
C ASP A 389 -0.35 -3.52 32.44
N ALA A 390 -0.31 -4.27 31.34
CA ALA A 390 -1.10 -3.98 30.15
C ALA A 390 -2.47 -4.64 30.22
N GLN A 391 -3.48 -3.94 29.74
CA GLN A 391 -4.84 -4.41 29.54
C GLN A 391 -5.28 -4.15 28.09
N LEU A 392 -5.72 -5.19 27.39
CA LEU A 392 -6.38 -5.04 26.10
C LEU A 392 -7.79 -4.50 26.31
N LEU A 393 -8.08 -3.34 25.76
CA LEU A 393 -9.41 -2.73 25.82
C LEU A 393 -10.29 -3.22 24.67
N GLN A 394 -9.74 -3.23 23.45
CA GLN A 394 -10.40 -3.73 22.26
C GLN A 394 -9.36 -4.06 21.19
N ASP A 395 -9.68 -4.98 20.30
CA ASP A 395 -8.92 -5.23 19.06
C ASP A 395 -9.85 -5.59 17.89
N GLU A 396 -9.40 -5.30 16.68
CA GLU A 396 -10.16 -5.59 15.47
C GLU A 396 -9.24 -5.85 14.28
N GLN A 397 -9.57 -6.89 13.50
CA GLN A 397 -8.99 -7.13 12.19
C GLN A 397 -9.95 -6.66 11.11
N LEU A 398 -9.59 -5.58 10.43
CA LEU A 398 -10.26 -5.14 9.21
C LEU A 398 -9.69 -5.94 8.02
N LEU A 399 -10.53 -6.68 7.33
CA LEU A 399 -10.19 -7.36 6.08
C LEU A 399 -10.49 -6.44 4.89
N PRO A 400 -9.74 -6.53 3.77
CA PRO A 400 -10.01 -5.70 2.59
C PRO A 400 -11.43 -5.86 2.08
N THR A 401 -12.10 -4.75 1.81
CA THR A 401 -13.45 -4.67 1.21
C THR A 401 -13.44 -3.71 0.02
N ALA A 402 -14.59 -3.50 -0.61
CA ALA A 402 -14.72 -2.48 -1.65
C ALA A 402 -14.46 -1.05 -1.14
N GLU A 403 -14.55 -0.79 0.17
CA GLU A 403 -14.48 0.54 0.77
C GLU A 403 -13.15 0.84 1.43
N HIS A 404 -12.44 -0.17 1.94
CA HIS A 404 -11.19 -0.01 2.68
C HIS A 404 -10.23 -1.18 2.50
N ASP A 405 -8.97 -0.91 2.78
CA ASP A 405 -7.88 -1.89 2.84
C ASP A 405 -7.91 -2.69 4.16
N GLY A 406 -6.98 -3.65 4.28
CA GLY A 406 -6.82 -4.44 5.48
C GLY A 406 -5.92 -3.76 6.51
N PHE A 407 -6.39 -3.73 7.77
CA PHE A 407 -5.67 -3.19 8.92
C PHE A 407 -5.95 -4.04 10.17
N TYR A 408 -5.07 -3.94 11.13
CA TYR A 408 -5.33 -4.44 12.46
C TYR A 408 -5.05 -3.34 13.49
N TYR A 409 -5.91 -3.27 14.50
CA TYR A 409 -5.83 -2.33 15.60
C TYR A 409 -6.00 -3.06 16.92
N ALA A 410 -5.19 -2.71 17.94
CA ALA A 410 -5.37 -3.16 19.30
C ALA A 410 -5.08 -1.99 20.25
N LEU A 411 -6.08 -1.60 21.02
CA LEU A 411 -5.99 -0.54 22.02
C LEU A 411 -5.63 -1.15 23.38
N LEU A 412 -4.47 -0.79 23.88
CA LEU A 412 -3.91 -1.24 25.15
C LEU A 412 -3.92 -0.11 26.17
N ALA A 413 -4.36 -0.37 27.39
CA ALA A 413 -4.26 0.56 28.51
C ALA A 413 -3.18 0.11 29.48
N LYS A 414 -2.41 1.04 30.00
CA LYS A 414 -1.46 0.81 31.09
C LYS A 414 -2.15 1.04 32.44
N ARG A 415 -2.05 0.08 33.34
CA ARG A 415 -2.57 0.26 34.69
C ARG A 415 -1.87 1.43 35.39
N PRO A 416 -2.57 2.16 36.24
CA PRO A 416 -1.98 3.26 37.01
C PRO A 416 -0.78 2.87 37.84
#